data_8d2a3a370d661ca51e2fae81bb6c67bf
#
_entry.id   8d2a3a370d661ca51e2fae81bb6c67bf
#
_cell.length_a   1.000
_cell.length_b   1.000
_cell.length_c   1.000
_cell.angle_alpha   90.00
_cell.angle_beta   90.00
_cell.angle_gamma   90.00
#
_symmetry.space_group_name_H-M   'P 1'
#
loop_
_entity.id
_entity.type
_entity.pdbx_description
1 polymer ?
#
loop_
_entity_poly.entity_id
_entity_poly.type
_entity_poly.pdbx_seq_one_letter_code
_entity_poly.pdbx_strand_id
1 'polypeptide(L)'
;MNLPDNKINFSDLLSPATASSLLQYLTQLDRHTENALSNRLCLDEDEYLREWRSQWQKLSTTQPDNTYSAGLIIDSERLATDWLIQLFNTLFTNQQVILVRSEGEPEYFPAQDNEPARIEFAHGFFASALHELSHWCLAGDARRQLPDFGYWYAPDGRTEAQQQAFERVEIKPQALECLFTLACGRNFQVSQDNLFADFDTSSSTFASDVYQQVESYIAKPYTLPRDAKTLLTALISVCTPSSEINA
;
A
#
# COMPACT_ATOMS: atom_id res chain seq x y z
N MET A 1 15.20 -32.59 13.40
CA MET A 1 14.95 -32.47 11.95
C MET A 1 14.26 -31.12 11.79
N ASN A 2 14.99 -30.08 11.47
CA ASN A 2 14.38 -28.78 11.22
C ASN A 2 13.66 -28.88 9.88
N LEU A 3 12.33 -28.79 9.90
CA LEU A 3 11.57 -28.52 8.67
C LEU A 3 12.06 -27.16 8.14
N PRO A 4 12.27 -27.00 6.82
CA PRO A 4 12.61 -25.69 6.29
C PRO A 4 11.46 -24.74 6.60
N ASP A 5 11.78 -23.57 7.16
CA ASP A 5 10.88 -22.42 7.23
C ASP A 5 10.36 -22.16 5.81
N ASN A 6 9.18 -22.65 5.52
CA ASN A 6 8.53 -22.45 4.23
C ASN A 6 7.94 -21.05 4.24
N LYS A 7 8.82 -20.05 4.23
CA LYS A 7 8.46 -18.64 4.23
C LYS A 7 7.69 -18.40 2.94
N ILE A 8 6.42 -18.03 3.04
CA ILE A 8 5.57 -17.77 1.88
C ILE A 8 6.21 -16.64 1.06
N ASN A 9 6.40 -16.90 -0.23
CA ASN A 9 6.97 -15.92 -1.14
C ASN A 9 5.84 -15.12 -1.81
N PHE A 10 5.77 -13.83 -1.53
CA PHE A 10 4.81 -12.91 -2.12
C PHE A 10 5.27 -12.31 -3.45
N SER A 11 6.56 -12.39 -3.78
CA SER A 11 7.16 -11.68 -4.92
C SER A 11 6.56 -12.07 -6.27
N ASP A 12 6.06 -13.30 -6.40
CA ASP A 12 5.56 -13.83 -7.67
C ASP A 12 4.09 -13.49 -7.94
N LEU A 13 3.38 -12.93 -6.93
CA LEU A 13 1.94 -12.63 -7.03
C LEU A 13 1.64 -11.55 -8.09
N LEU A 14 2.48 -10.53 -8.17
CA LEU A 14 2.32 -9.44 -9.13
C LEU A 14 3.49 -9.44 -10.14
N SER A 15 3.61 -10.52 -10.90
CA SER A 15 4.55 -10.58 -12.03
C SER A 15 4.24 -9.48 -13.05
N PRO A 16 5.17 -9.07 -13.93
CA PRO A 16 4.91 -8.08 -14.98
C PRO A 16 3.67 -8.38 -15.82
N ALA A 17 3.45 -9.65 -16.19
CA ALA A 17 2.27 -10.09 -16.94
C ALA A 17 0.98 -9.94 -16.11
N THR A 18 1.01 -10.30 -14.84
CA THR A 18 -0.11 -10.12 -13.90
C THR A 18 -0.42 -8.63 -13.71
N ALA A 19 0.60 -7.80 -13.51
CA ALA A 19 0.46 -6.34 -13.36
C ALA A 19 -0.17 -5.71 -14.60
N SER A 20 0.30 -6.08 -15.81
CA SER A 20 -0.24 -5.62 -17.09
C SER A 20 -1.73 -6.00 -17.25
N SER A 21 -2.09 -7.26 -16.99
CA SER A 21 -3.47 -7.73 -17.07
C SER A 21 -4.38 -7.03 -16.06
N LEU A 22 -3.89 -6.83 -14.83
CA LEU A 22 -4.62 -6.14 -13.77
C LEU A 22 -4.83 -4.67 -14.13
N LEU A 23 -3.80 -3.98 -14.62
CA LEU A 23 -3.88 -2.60 -15.07
C LEU A 23 -4.92 -2.44 -16.19
N GLN A 24 -4.88 -3.31 -17.20
CA GLN A 24 -5.86 -3.29 -18.29
C GLN A 24 -7.28 -3.43 -17.76
N TYR A 25 -7.52 -4.36 -16.84
CA TYR A 25 -8.84 -4.57 -16.26
C TYR A 25 -9.30 -3.35 -15.44
N LEU A 26 -8.45 -2.80 -14.58
CA LEU A 26 -8.78 -1.63 -13.75
C LEU A 26 -9.10 -0.40 -14.62
N THR A 27 -8.32 -0.16 -15.67
CA THR A 27 -8.54 0.93 -16.63
C THR A 27 -9.88 0.77 -17.38
N GLN A 28 -10.29 -0.46 -17.70
CA GLN A 28 -11.59 -0.72 -18.33
C GLN A 28 -12.75 -0.46 -17.36
N LEU A 29 -12.61 -0.83 -16.08
CA LEU A 29 -13.63 -0.55 -15.07
C LEU A 29 -13.86 0.95 -14.90
N ASP A 30 -12.82 1.77 -14.89
CA ASP A 30 -12.92 3.22 -14.76
C ASP A 30 -13.67 3.86 -15.94
N ARG A 31 -13.49 3.35 -17.15
CA ARG A 31 -14.23 3.84 -18.35
C ARG A 31 -15.72 3.58 -18.30
N HIS A 32 -16.17 2.56 -17.57
CA HIS A 32 -17.58 2.20 -17.40
C HIS A 32 -18.26 2.90 -16.22
N THR A 33 -17.50 3.36 -15.26
CA THR A 33 -17.99 4.18 -14.17
C THR A 33 -17.66 5.62 -14.52
N GLU A 34 -18.66 6.47 -14.82
CA GLU A 34 -18.52 7.91 -15.19
C GLU A 34 -17.77 8.77 -14.13
N ASN A 35 -17.10 8.15 -13.19
CA ASN A 35 -16.16 8.75 -12.24
C ASN A 35 -14.73 8.68 -12.77
N ALA A 36 -14.53 9.27 -13.91
CA ALA A 36 -13.26 9.27 -14.59
C ALA A 36 -12.14 9.93 -13.80
N LEU A 37 -11.07 9.18 -13.52
CA LEU A 37 -9.72 9.73 -13.56
C LEU A 37 -9.54 10.61 -14.81
N SER A 38 -10.14 10.22 -15.95
CA SER A 38 -10.15 10.94 -17.24
C SER A 38 -10.69 12.37 -17.18
N ASN A 39 -11.63 12.72 -16.31
CA ASN A 39 -12.08 14.11 -16.18
C ASN A 39 -11.17 14.98 -15.29
N ARG A 40 -10.18 14.42 -14.64
CA ARG A 40 -9.26 15.14 -13.75
C ARG A 40 -7.86 15.31 -14.34
N LEU A 41 -7.49 14.45 -15.29
CA LEU A 41 -6.20 14.48 -15.99
C LEU A 41 -6.36 15.00 -17.44
N CYS A 42 -7.43 15.76 -17.72
CA CYS A 42 -7.75 16.28 -19.06
C CYS A 42 -6.78 17.33 -19.64
N LEU A 43 -5.55 17.38 -19.16
CA LEU A 43 -4.45 18.08 -19.84
C LEU A 43 -3.22 17.16 -19.75
N ASP A 44 -2.90 16.48 -20.86
CA ASP A 44 -1.70 15.65 -21.02
C ASP A 44 -1.50 14.55 -19.94
N GLU A 45 -2.47 13.64 -19.85
CA GLU A 45 -2.38 12.43 -19.01
C GLU A 45 -1.04 11.71 -19.21
N ASP A 46 -0.57 11.63 -20.45
CA ASP A 46 0.72 11.03 -20.81
C ASP A 46 1.92 11.84 -20.32
N GLU A 47 1.86 13.16 -20.23
CA GLU A 47 2.97 13.99 -19.76
C GLU A 47 3.09 13.93 -18.24
N TYR A 48 1.97 14.01 -17.54
CA TYR A 48 1.90 13.90 -16.08
C TYR A 48 2.39 12.54 -15.57
N LEU A 49 1.90 11.44 -16.15
CA LEU A 49 2.36 10.09 -15.81
C LEU A 49 3.84 9.88 -16.18
N ARG A 50 4.33 10.50 -17.27
CA ARG A 50 5.76 10.46 -17.64
C ARG A 50 6.64 11.13 -16.62
N GLU A 51 6.21 12.25 -16.05
CA GLU A 51 6.98 12.93 -15.00
C GLU A 51 7.08 12.08 -13.74
N TRP A 52 5.97 11.55 -13.24
CA TRP A 52 5.94 10.65 -12.08
C TRP A 52 6.79 9.40 -12.29
N ARG A 53 6.72 8.81 -13.47
CA ARG A 53 7.54 7.66 -13.86
C ARG A 53 9.03 8.02 -13.89
N SER A 54 9.39 9.15 -14.45
CA SER A 54 10.78 9.63 -14.48
C SER A 54 11.33 9.85 -13.07
N GLN A 55 10.53 10.41 -12.18
CA GLN A 55 10.91 10.59 -10.78
C GLN A 55 11.12 9.24 -10.08
N TRP A 56 10.17 8.31 -10.23
CA TRP A 56 10.28 6.97 -9.65
C TRP A 56 11.51 6.20 -10.17
N GLN A 57 11.75 6.22 -11.47
CA GLN A 57 12.92 5.55 -12.06
C GLN A 57 14.24 6.08 -11.49
N LYS A 58 14.37 7.38 -11.28
CA LYS A 58 15.57 7.95 -10.63
C LYS A 58 15.75 7.42 -9.22
N LEU A 59 14.68 7.27 -8.46
CA LEU A 59 14.71 6.73 -7.10
C LEU A 59 15.07 5.24 -7.09
N SER A 60 14.54 4.46 -8.04
CA SER A 60 14.79 3.02 -8.14
C SER A 60 16.20 2.68 -8.61
N THR A 61 16.79 3.51 -9.49
CA THR A 61 18.18 3.32 -9.97
C THR A 61 19.23 3.74 -8.96
N THR A 62 18.85 4.52 -7.94
CA THR A 62 19.73 4.95 -6.86
C THR A 62 19.83 3.89 -5.74
N GLN A 63 19.22 2.70 -5.90
CA GLN A 63 19.41 1.62 -4.94
C GLN A 63 20.89 1.20 -4.90
N PRO A 64 21.53 1.27 -3.73
CA PRO A 64 22.96 1.02 -3.64
C PRO A 64 23.28 -0.46 -3.86
N ASP A 65 24.23 -0.74 -4.74
CA ASP A 65 25.00 -1.98 -4.64
C ASP A 65 25.49 -2.15 -3.20
N ASN A 66 25.52 -3.37 -2.70
CA ASN A 66 25.80 -3.80 -1.30
C ASN A 66 27.02 -3.17 -0.57
N THR A 67 27.57 -2.08 -1.07
CA THR A 67 28.78 -1.40 -0.56
C THR A 67 28.55 -0.01 0.05
N TYR A 68 27.28 0.46 0.12
CA TYR A 68 27.01 1.84 0.55
C TYR A 68 26.64 1.97 2.03
N SER A 69 27.06 3.11 2.60
CA SER A 69 26.85 3.50 4.00
C SER A 69 25.36 3.60 4.36
N ALA A 70 25.00 3.26 5.59
CA ALA A 70 23.64 3.33 6.13
C ALA A 70 22.91 4.67 5.86
N GLY A 71 23.64 5.77 5.79
CA GLY A 71 23.10 7.10 5.49
C GLY A 71 22.45 7.24 4.11
N LEU A 72 23.01 6.59 3.07
CA LEU A 72 22.46 6.65 1.70
C LEU A 72 21.15 5.84 1.57
N ILE A 73 21.04 4.75 2.34
CA ILE A 73 19.80 3.93 2.38
C ILE A 73 18.66 4.73 3.02
N ILE A 74 18.94 5.43 4.11
CA ILE A 74 17.97 6.28 4.81
C ILE A 74 17.49 7.42 3.88
N ASP A 75 18.40 8.05 3.14
CA ASP A 75 18.05 9.13 2.21
C ASP A 75 17.18 8.62 1.03
N SER A 76 17.48 7.45 0.47
CA SER A 76 16.69 6.86 -0.61
C SER A 76 15.28 6.48 -0.16
N GLU A 77 15.14 5.93 1.04
CA GLU A 77 13.84 5.58 1.63
C GLU A 77 13.00 6.84 1.89
N ARG A 78 13.63 7.88 2.43
CA ARG A 78 12.98 9.17 2.64
C ARG A 78 12.47 9.80 1.34
N LEU A 79 13.29 9.79 0.28
CA LEU A 79 12.91 10.34 -1.03
C LEU A 79 11.78 9.54 -1.67
N ALA A 80 11.80 8.21 -1.57
CA ALA A 80 10.72 7.38 -2.06
C ALA A 80 9.40 7.66 -1.30
N THR A 81 9.50 7.86 0.00
CA THR A 81 8.33 8.20 0.83
C THR A 81 7.82 9.61 0.54
N ASP A 82 8.69 10.60 0.30
CA ASP A 82 8.30 11.95 -0.15
C ASP A 82 7.54 11.90 -1.48
N TRP A 83 8.01 11.07 -2.41
CA TRP A 83 7.35 10.83 -3.68
C TRP A 83 5.94 10.21 -3.48
N LEU A 84 5.80 9.20 -2.63
CA LEU A 84 4.51 8.58 -2.34
C LEU A 84 3.51 9.56 -1.73
N ILE A 85 3.96 10.39 -0.78
CA ILE A 85 3.14 11.46 -0.18
C ILE A 85 2.62 12.41 -1.25
N GLN A 86 3.48 12.87 -2.14
CA GLN A 86 3.10 13.79 -3.21
C GLN A 86 2.11 13.13 -4.19
N LEU A 87 2.37 11.89 -4.61
CA LEU A 87 1.49 11.12 -5.49
C LEU A 87 0.10 10.97 -4.87
N PHE A 88 0.03 10.48 -3.63
CA PHE A 88 -1.24 10.28 -2.93
C PHE A 88 -2.01 11.60 -2.76
N ASN A 89 -1.37 12.64 -2.25
CA ASN A 89 -1.99 13.93 -2.01
C ASN A 89 -2.52 14.57 -3.30
N THR A 90 -1.86 14.29 -4.43
CA THR A 90 -2.33 14.75 -5.75
C THR A 90 -3.52 13.93 -6.23
N LEU A 91 -3.45 12.59 -6.17
CA LEU A 91 -4.52 11.70 -6.62
C LEU A 91 -5.84 11.94 -5.86
N PHE A 92 -5.75 12.21 -4.56
CA PHE A 92 -6.91 12.31 -3.68
C PHE A 92 -7.22 13.72 -3.20
N THR A 93 -6.66 14.75 -3.86
CA THR A 93 -6.90 16.17 -3.54
C THR A 93 -8.39 16.50 -3.34
N ASN A 94 -9.27 15.98 -4.19
CA ASN A 94 -10.71 16.27 -4.12
C ASN A 94 -11.44 15.49 -3.01
N GLN A 95 -10.78 14.55 -2.35
CA GLN A 95 -11.34 13.84 -1.19
C GLN A 95 -10.96 14.53 0.12
N GLN A 96 -10.23 15.67 0.04
CA GLN A 96 -9.82 16.45 1.20
C GLN A 96 -9.11 15.57 2.23
N VAL A 97 -8.13 14.79 1.78
CA VAL A 97 -7.29 13.93 2.62
C VAL A 97 -5.83 14.12 2.23
N ILE A 98 -4.96 14.10 3.22
CA ILE A 98 -3.52 14.17 3.04
C ILE A 98 -2.82 13.05 3.79
N LEU A 99 -1.75 12.53 3.20
CA LEU A 99 -0.80 11.63 3.83
C LEU A 99 0.36 12.47 4.38
N VAL A 100 0.71 12.27 5.63
CA VAL A 100 1.77 13.02 6.30
C VAL A 100 2.60 12.11 7.20
N ARG A 101 3.89 12.47 7.38
CA ARG A 101 4.75 11.79 8.35
C ARG A 101 4.39 12.19 9.76
N SER A 102 4.44 11.23 10.68
CA SER A 102 4.42 11.45 12.12
C SER A 102 5.73 10.97 12.75
N GLU A 103 6.12 11.62 13.84
CA GLU A 103 7.19 11.12 14.72
C GLU A 103 6.65 10.12 15.75
N GLY A 104 5.32 10.08 15.94
CA GLY A 104 4.60 9.18 16.83
C GLY A 104 4.09 7.92 16.15
N GLU A 105 3.16 7.28 16.85
CA GLU A 105 2.41 6.14 16.31
C GLU A 105 1.52 6.57 15.13
N PRO A 106 1.16 5.64 14.21
CA PRO A 106 0.22 5.94 13.15
C PRO A 106 -1.14 6.36 13.72
N GLU A 107 -1.77 7.36 13.11
CA GLU A 107 -3.09 7.85 13.53
C GLU A 107 -3.87 8.43 12.36
N TYR A 108 -5.18 8.23 12.34
CA TYR A 108 -6.06 8.84 11.37
C TYR A 108 -6.97 9.88 12.01
N PHE A 109 -6.91 11.09 11.47
CA PHE A 109 -7.76 12.23 11.87
C PHE A 109 -8.78 12.51 10.77
N PRO A 110 -10.09 12.41 11.06
CA PRO A 110 -11.12 12.79 10.09
C PRO A 110 -11.06 14.29 9.77
N ALA A 111 -11.56 14.68 8.59
CA ALA A 111 -11.66 16.07 8.21
C ALA A 111 -12.54 16.85 9.20
N GLN A 112 -12.09 18.03 9.64
CA GLN A 112 -12.82 18.90 10.57
C GLN A 112 -12.57 20.38 10.21
N ASP A 113 -13.56 21.23 10.42
CA ASP A 113 -13.43 22.70 10.36
C ASP A 113 -12.73 23.24 9.10
N ASN A 114 -12.99 22.64 7.94
CA ASN A 114 -12.35 22.90 6.64
C ASN A 114 -10.89 22.43 6.52
N GLU A 115 -10.35 21.75 7.52
CA GLU A 115 -9.05 21.07 7.40
C GLU A 115 -9.25 19.69 6.79
N PRO A 116 -8.32 19.24 5.91
CA PRO A 116 -8.39 17.93 5.32
C PRO A 116 -8.20 16.84 6.38
N ALA A 117 -8.76 15.66 6.13
CA ALA A 117 -8.40 14.46 6.89
C ALA A 117 -6.90 14.20 6.78
N ARG A 118 -6.29 13.68 7.85
CA ARG A 118 -4.88 13.33 7.86
C ARG A 118 -4.69 11.85 8.14
N ILE A 119 -3.90 11.21 7.30
CA ILE A 119 -3.38 9.87 7.51
C ILE A 119 -1.93 10.05 7.96
N GLU A 120 -1.67 9.86 9.25
CA GLU A 120 -0.33 9.93 9.82
C GLU A 120 0.28 8.53 9.87
N PHE A 121 1.50 8.38 9.36
CA PHE A 121 2.22 7.11 9.37
C PHE A 121 3.54 7.23 10.15
N ALA A 122 3.91 6.14 10.85
CA ALA A 122 5.03 6.15 11.78
C ALA A 122 6.39 6.17 11.09
N HIS A 123 7.36 6.81 11.75
CA HIS A 123 8.81 6.74 11.48
C HIS A 123 9.26 7.08 10.06
N GLY A 124 8.36 7.55 9.19
CA GLY A 124 8.69 7.96 7.83
C GLY A 124 9.01 6.81 6.86
N PHE A 125 8.73 5.55 7.21
CA PHE A 125 8.97 4.40 6.34
C PHE A 125 7.92 4.28 5.24
N PHE A 126 8.38 3.93 4.04
CA PHE A 126 7.52 3.72 2.87
C PHE A 126 6.47 2.63 3.09
N ALA A 127 6.87 1.51 3.72
CA ALA A 127 5.95 0.42 4.05
C ALA A 127 4.87 0.84 5.03
N SER A 128 5.21 1.62 6.10
CA SER A 128 4.24 2.17 7.04
C SER A 128 3.22 3.07 6.33
N ALA A 129 3.68 3.92 5.41
CA ALA A 129 2.77 4.75 4.61
C ALA A 129 1.79 3.91 3.77
N LEU A 130 2.26 2.85 3.09
CA LEU A 130 1.39 1.96 2.32
C LEU A 130 0.40 1.20 3.21
N HIS A 131 0.81 0.83 4.41
CA HIS A 131 -0.05 0.18 5.39
C HIS A 131 -1.23 1.07 5.78
N GLU A 132 -0.96 2.31 6.20
CA GLU A 132 -2.00 3.27 6.58
C GLU A 132 -2.92 3.64 5.39
N LEU A 133 -2.36 3.76 4.19
CA LEU A 133 -3.15 3.93 2.97
C LEU A 133 -4.09 2.74 2.71
N SER A 134 -3.68 1.53 3.09
CA SER A 134 -4.50 0.33 2.94
C SER A 134 -5.70 0.35 3.90
N HIS A 135 -5.51 0.76 5.14
CA HIS A 135 -6.59 0.99 6.11
C HIS A 135 -7.57 2.06 5.60
N TRP A 136 -7.04 3.19 5.13
CA TRP A 136 -7.87 4.27 4.58
C TRP A 136 -8.70 3.80 3.38
N CYS A 137 -8.11 3.05 2.45
CA CYS A 137 -8.82 2.49 1.30
C CYS A 137 -9.97 1.56 1.70
N LEU A 138 -9.79 0.78 2.77
CA LEU A 138 -10.79 -0.19 3.27
C LEU A 138 -11.91 0.45 4.09
N ALA A 139 -11.62 1.56 4.77
CA ALA A 139 -12.55 2.16 5.72
C ALA A 139 -13.88 2.59 5.09
N GLY A 140 -13.85 3.12 3.86
CA GLY A 140 -15.01 3.69 3.20
C GLY A 140 -15.53 4.97 3.85
N ASP A 141 -16.50 5.63 3.22
CA ASP A 141 -16.90 6.99 3.57
C ASP A 141 -17.41 7.12 5.02
N ALA A 142 -18.18 6.14 5.52
CA ALA A 142 -18.76 6.21 6.85
C ALA A 142 -17.68 6.11 7.97
N ARG A 143 -16.71 5.23 7.81
CA ARG A 143 -15.66 5.04 8.82
C ARG A 143 -14.60 6.14 8.76
N ARG A 144 -14.39 6.76 7.62
CA ARG A 144 -13.51 7.93 7.47
C ARG A 144 -14.00 9.17 8.21
N GLN A 145 -15.21 9.14 8.80
CA GLN A 145 -15.71 10.20 9.70
C GLN A 145 -15.29 9.98 11.15
N LEU A 146 -14.62 8.90 11.47
CA LEU A 146 -14.23 8.52 12.82
C LEU A 146 -12.70 8.53 12.96
N PRO A 147 -12.15 9.01 14.08
CA PRO A 147 -10.74 8.81 14.41
C PRO A 147 -10.38 7.31 14.32
N ASP A 148 -9.22 7.01 13.77
CA ASP A 148 -8.72 5.64 13.53
C ASP A 148 -9.75 4.72 12.88
N PHE A 149 -10.59 5.30 12.03
CA PHE A 149 -11.69 4.61 11.35
C PHE A 149 -12.66 3.91 12.31
N GLY A 150 -12.69 4.33 13.59
CA GLY A 150 -13.48 3.71 14.64
C GLY A 150 -12.99 2.31 15.03
N TYR A 151 -11.75 1.97 14.73
CA TYR A 151 -11.09 0.78 15.27
C TYR A 151 -10.41 1.11 16.62
N TRP A 152 -10.37 0.11 17.48
CA TRP A 152 -9.52 0.08 18.64
C TRP A 152 -8.62 -1.15 18.54
N TYR A 153 -7.33 -0.92 18.65
CA TYR A 153 -6.34 -1.99 18.63
C TYR A 153 -5.74 -2.18 20.01
N ALA A 154 -5.60 -3.45 20.41
CA ALA A 154 -4.77 -3.75 21.56
C ALA A 154 -3.30 -3.47 21.21
N PRO A 155 -2.54 -2.80 22.08
CA PRO A 155 -1.12 -2.53 21.83
C PRO A 155 -0.30 -3.82 21.71
N ASP A 156 0.97 -3.67 21.34
CA ASP A 156 1.94 -4.77 21.32
C ASP A 156 1.98 -5.48 22.70
N GLY A 157 2.29 -6.77 22.71
CA GLY A 157 2.14 -7.63 23.89
C GLY A 157 0.74 -8.23 24.02
N ARG A 158 0.00 -8.32 22.90
CA ARG A 158 -1.31 -8.98 22.82
C ARG A 158 -1.23 -10.44 23.26
N THR A 159 -2.25 -10.88 23.99
CA THR A 159 -2.49 -12.30 24.26
C THR A 159 -2.81 -13.06 22.96
N GLU A 160 -2.69 -14.38 22.96
CA GLU A 160 -2.98 -15.21 21.78
C GLU A 160 -4.39 -14.93 21.21
N ALA A 161 -5.43 -14.84 22.05
CA ALA A 161 -6.78 -14.53 21.60
C ALA A 161 -6.92 -13.13 20.98
N GLN A 162 -6.22 -12.12 21.56
CA GLN A 162 -6.18 -10.77 21.02
C GLN A 162 -5.41 -10.75 19.69
N GLN A 163 -4.32 -11.50 19.59
CA GLN A 163 -3.53 -11.61 18.36
C GLN A 163 -4.35 -12.25 17.23
N GLN A 164 -5.07 -13.33 17.51
CA GLN A 164 -5.96 -13.94 16.53
C GLN A 164 -7.10 -13.00 16.07
N ALA A 165 -7.59 -12.15 16.97
CA ALA A 165 -8.59 -11.13 16.61
C ALA A 165 -7.98 -10.02 15.74
N PHE A 166 -6.78 -9.57 16.08
CA PHE A 166 -5.99 -8.60 15.32
C PHE A 166 -5.69 -9.14 13.91
N GLU A 167 -5.10 -10.32 13.77
CA GLU A 167 -4.76 -10.92 12.49
C GLU A 167 -5.97 -10.98 11.55
N ARG A 168 -7.14 -11.35 12.06
CA ARG A 168 -8.38 -11.41 11.23
C ARG A 168 -8.77 -10.06 10.61
N VAL A 169 -8.55 -8.96 11.31
CA VAL A 169 -8.89 -7.62 10.78
C VAL A 169 -7.78 -7.09 9.89
N GLU A 170 -6.54 -7.59 10.05
CA GLU A 170 -5.36 -7.19 9.31
C GLU A 170 -5.18 -7.93 7.96
N ILE A 171 -5.86 -9.04 7.71
CA ILE A 171 -5.74 -9.78 6.44
C ILE A 171 -5.95 -8.87 5.22
N LYS A 172 -7.01 -8.06 5.21
CA LYS A 172 -7.33 -7.20 4.07
C LYS A 172 -6.41 -5.99 3.95
N PRO A 173 -6.10 -5.25 5.04
CA PRO A 173 -5.09 -4.18 5.00
C PRO A 173 -3.77 -4.67 4.44
N GLN A 174 -3.20 -5.74 4.99
CA GLN A 174 -1.91 -6.25 4.54
C GLN A 174 -1.96 -6.87 3.13
N ALA A 175 -3.10 -7.38 2.69
CA ALA A 175 -3.26 -7.80 1.30
C ALA A 175 -3.25 -6.63 0.32
N LEU A 176 -3.82 -5.48 0.66
CA LEU A 176 -3.71 -4.25 -0.15
C LEU A 176 -2.30 -3.67 -0.11
N GLU A 177 -1.70 -3.59 1.08
CA GLU A 177 -0.31 -3.19 1.26
C GLU A 177 0.64 -4.03 0.39
N CYS A 178 0.43 -5.36 0.37
CA CYS A 178 1.17 -6.27 -0.50
C CYS A 178 1.06 -5.86 -1.98
N LEU A 179 -0.15 -5.65 -2.48
CA LEU A 179 -0.36 -5.24 -3.88
C LEU A 179 0.31 -3.90 -4.19
N PHE A 180 0.20 -2.91 -3.30
CA PHE A 180 0.84 -1.60 -3.48
C PHE A 180 2.36 -1.69 -3.44
N THR A 181 2.90 -2.49 -2.51
CA THR A 181 4.34 -2.73 -2.36
C THR A 181 4.92 -3.40 -3.62
N LEU A 182 4.26 -4.46 -4.09
CA LEU A 182 4.68 -5.17 -5.31
C LEU A 182 4.54 -4.31 -6.56
N ALA A 183 3.49 -3.48 -6.66
CA ALA A 183 3.33 -2.53 -7.75
C ALA A 183 4.49 -1.50 -7.82
N CYS A 184 5.08 -1.18 -6.67
CA CYS A 184 6.28 -0.34 -6.57
C CYS A 184 7.60 -1.11 -6.82
N GLY A 185 7.55 -2.40 -7.17
CA GLY A 185 8.73 -3.25 -7.37
C GLY A 185 9.50 -3.52 -6.08
N ARG A 186 8.85 -3.45 -4.92
CA ARG A 186 9.46 -3.66 -3.60
C ARG A 186 9.03 -5.01 -3.00
N ASN A 187 9.84 -5.53 -2.08
CA ASN A 187 9.54 -6.77 -1.38
C ASN A 187 8.54 -6.53 -0.25
N PHE A 188 7.50 -7.36 -0.20
CA PHE A 188 6.51 -7.37 0.88
C PHE A 188 6.82 -8.50 1.88
N GLN A 189 6.58 -8.20 3.15
CA GLN A 189 6.59 -9.18 4.25
C GLN A 189 5.42 -8.90 5.17
N VAL A 190 4.69 -9.94 5.55
CA VAL A 190 3.62 -9.85 6.53
C VAL A 190 4.17 -9.46 7.89
N SER A 191 3.51 -8.52 8.57
CA SER A 191 3.81 -8.13 9.94
C SER A 191 2.73 -8.61 10.90
N GLN A 192 3.10 -9.39 11.90
CA GLN A 192 2.20 -9.78 13.00
C GLN A 192 2.10 -8.69 14.07
N ASP A 193 3.01 -7.72 14.04
CA ASP A 193 3.03 -6.56 14.94
C ASP A 193 2.83 -6.93 16.43
N ASN A 194 3.52 -7.98 16.90
CA ASN A 194 3.48 -8.45 18.29
C ASN A 194 4.85 -8.96 18.72
N LEU A 195 5.79 -8.02 18.87
CA LEU A 195 7.19 -8.32 19.20
C LEU A 195 7.38 -8.86 20.62
N PHE A 196 6.43 -8.56 21.53
CA PHE A 196 6.47 -8.98 22.93
C PHE A 196 5.47 -10.10 23.24
N ALA A 197 5.09 -10.89 22.21
CA ALA A 197 4.28 -12.08 22.43
C ALA A 197 4.99 -13.07 23.35
N ASP A 198 4.27 -13.57 24.36
CA ASP A 198 4.74 -14.60 25.29
C ASP A 198 4.28 -16.03 24.88
N PHE A 199 3.80 -16.18 23.64
CA PHE A 199 3.32 -17.45 23.06
C PHE A 199 3.94 -17.69 21.69
N ASP A 200 3.88 -18.93 21.20
CA ASP A 200 4.43 -19.32 19.90
C ASP A 200 3.49 -18.88 18.75
N THR A 201 3.95 -17.99 17.90
CA THR A 201 3.23 -17.50 16.72
C THR A 201 3.53 -18.32 15.45
N SER A 202 4.40 -19.32 15.52
CA SER A 202 4.82 -20.11 14.33
C SER A 202 3.71 -20.93 13.70
N SER A 203 2.63 -21.20 14.43
CA SER A 203 1.45 -21.92 13.96
C SER A 203 0.39 -21.01 13.32
N SER A 204 0.59 -19.70 13.30
CA SER A 204 -0.38 -18.75 12.71
C SER A 204 -0.52 -18.99 11.21
N THR A 205 -1.77 -19.00 10.72
CA THR A 205 -2.11 -19.06 9.29
C THR A 205 -2.09 -17.68 8.64
N PHE A 206 -1.83 -16.62 9.39
CA PHE A 206 -2.00 -15.24 8.96
C PHE A 206 -1.30 -14.92 7.64
N ALA A 207 -0.04 -15.31 7.48
CA ALA A 207 0.68 -15.10 6.21
C ALA A 207 0.01 -15.81 5.03
N SER A 208 -0.51 -17.03 5.25
CA SER A 208 -1.26 -17.79 4.23
C SER A 208 -2.59 -17.11 3.90
N ASP A 209 -3.28 -16.59 4.91
CA ASP A 209 -4.57 -15.92 4.74
C ASP A 209 -4.41 -14.59 3.98
N VAL A 210 -3.34 -13.81 4.27
CA VAL A 210 -2.96 -12.62 3.51
C VAL A 210 -2.65 -12.98 2.06
N TYR A 211 -1.84 -14.03 1.82
CA TYR A 211 -1.51 -14.49 0.48
C TYR A 211 -2.77 -14.84 -0.33
N GLN A 212 -3.67 -15.63 0.22
CA GLN A 212 -4.93 -16.02 -0.42
C GLN A 212 -5.83 -14.80 -0.70
N GLN A 213 -5.82 -13.81 0.19
CA GLN A 213 -6.57 -12.58 -0.02
C GLN A 213 -6.00 -11.75 -1.18
N VAL A 214 -4.66 -11.70 -1.34
CA VAL A 214 -4.00 -11.06 -2.50
C VAL A 214 -4.40 -11.78 -3.79
N GLU A 215 -4.29 -13.12 -3.83
CA GLU A 215 -4.74 -13.91 -4.99
C GLU A 215 -6.21 -13.64 -5.34
N SER A 216 -7.06 -13.55 -4.31
CA SER A 216 -8.47 -13.22 -4.50
C SER A 216 -8.69 -11.84 -5.14
N TYR A 217 -7.93 -10.83 -4.73
CA TYR A 217 -7.99 -9.50 -5.32
C TYR A 217 -7.50 -9.47 -6.76
N ILE A 218 -6.42 -10.21 -7.07
CA ILE A 218 -5.90 -10.35 -8.45
C ILE A 218 -6.91 -11.08 -9.34
N ALA A 219 -7.50 -12.17 -8.86
CA ALA A 219 -8.48 -12.95 -9.61
C ALA A 219 -9.83 -12.23 -9.79
N LYS A 220 -10.18 -11.35 -8.85
CA LYS A 220 -11.47 -10.62 -8.82
C LYS A 220 -11.25 -9.14 -8.53
N PRO A 221 -10.61 -8.37 -9.45
CA PRO A 221 -10.23 -6.99 -9.18
C PRO A 221 -11.41 -6.05 -8.90
N TYR A 222 -12.63 -6.41 -9.34
CA TYR A 222 -13.84 -5.66 -9.04
C TYR A 222 -14.16 -5.61 -7.53
N THR A 223 -13.62 -6.54 -6.73
CA THR A 223 -13.81 -6.59 -5.27
C THR A 223 -12.90 -5.64 -4.50
N LEU A 224 -11.86 -5.09 -5.15
CA LEU A 224 -11.02 -4.07 -4.55
C LEU A 224 -11.85 -2.83 -4.19
N PRO A 225 -11.58 -2.17 -3.04
CA PRO A 225 -12.17 -0.87 -2.73
C PRO A 225 -11.95 0.16 -3.84
N ARG A 226 -12.86 1.11 -4.00
CA ARG A 226 -12.79 2.14 -5.05
C ARG A 226 -11.43 2.86 -5.06
N ASP A 227 -11.01 3.37 -3.90
CA ASP A 227 -9.79 4.17 -3.79
C ASP A 227 -8.53 3.32 -3.87
N ALA A 228 -8.61 2.03 -3.47
CA ALA A 228 -7.53 1.07 -3.71
C ALA A 228 -7.31 0.80 -5.20
N LYS A 229 -8.38 0.72 -6.01
CA LYS A 229 -8.26 0.60 -7.47
C LYS A 229 -7.54 1.80 -8.06
N THR A 230 -7.93 3.01 -7.67
CA THR A 230 -7.30 4.26 -8.12
C THR A 230 -5.82 4.30 -7.78
N LEU A 231 -5.47 4.01 -6.53
CA LEU A 231 -4.06 4.02 -6.10
C LEU A 231 -3.26 2.92 -6.81
N LEU A 232 -3.78 1.70 -6.87
CA LEU A 232 -3.10 0.57 -7.52
C LEU A 232 -2.88 0.81 -9.02
N THR A 233 -3.89 1.38 -9.72
CA THR A 233 -3.76 1.77 -11.14
C THR A 233 -2.62 2.78 -11.31
N ALA A 234 -2.55 3.81 -10.47
CA ALA A 234 -1.48 4.80 -10.53
C ALA A 234 -0.10 4.18 -10.25
N LEU A 235 0.01 3.36 -9.19
CA LEU A 235 1.28 2.72 -8.82
C LEU A 235 1.79 1.78 -9.94
N ILE A 236 0.93 0.92 -10.50
CA ILE A 236 1.34 0.04 -11.61
C ILE A 236 1.74 0.88 -12.83
N SER A 237 0.96 1.90 -13.18
CA SER A 237 1.24 2.74 -14.36
C SER A 237 2.56 3.50 -14.25
N VAL A 238 2.94 3.89 -13.04
CA VAL A 238 4.13 4.73 -12.80
C VAL A 238 5.35 3.89 -12.47
N CYS A 239 5.22 2.87 -11.64
CA CYS A 239 6.36 2.15 -11.09
C CYS A 239 6.79 0.94 -11.93
N THR A 240 5.89 0.35 -12.74
CA THR A 240 6.25 -0.77 -13.61
C THR A 240 6.95 -0.25 -14.88
N PRO A 241 8.11 -0.82 -15.26
CA PRO A 241 8.80 -0.43 -16.48
C PRO A 241 7.93 -0.59 -17.74
N SER A 242 7.93 0.42 -18.63
CA SER A 242 7.10 0.39 -19.85
C SER A 242 7.45 -0.76 -20.81
N SER A 243 8.67 -1.29 -20.76
CA SER A 243 9.10 -2.48 -21.53
C SER A 243 8.42 -3.77 -21.04
N GLU A 244 7.90 -3.79 -19.82
CA GLU A 244 7.28 -4.96 -19.21
C GLU A 244 5.74 -4.93 -19.29
N ILE A 245 5.15 -3.74 -19.50
CA ILE A 245 3.69 -3.58 -19.65
C ILE A 245 3.22 -3.94 -21.07
N ASN A 246 4.10 -3.84 -22.08
CA ASN A 246 3.77 -4.05 -23.49
C ASN A 246 4.29 -5.40 -24.04
N ALA A 247 4.81 -6.26 -23.22
CA ALA A 247 5.28 -7.60 -23.57
C ALA A 247 4.21 -8.66 -23.26
#